data_54354d5949f61798028addf03676fb89
#
_entry.id   54354d5949f61798028addf03676fb89
#
_cell.length_a   1.000
_cell.length_b   1.000
_cell.length_c   1.000
_cell.angle_alpha   90.00
_cell.angle_beta   90.00
_cell.angle_gamma   90.00
#
_symmetry.space_group_name_H-M   'P 1'
#
loop_
_entity.id
_entity.type
_entity.pdbx_description
1 polymer ?
#
loop_
_entity_poly.entity_id
_entity_poly.type
_entity_poly.pdbx_seq_one_letter_code
_entity_poly.pdbx_strand_id
1 'polypeptide(L)'
;MSVHERPELSEKAKKIIAASSIAVFILLTLAVAWFIGRPMLRFVSEPERFRAWVDSGGIMSRVYFLGMQLLQVFFAIIPGEPMELGAGYAFGAVEGTLLCLAGTVAGSMAVFFFVRRFGIRAVEIFFSREKIESLRFLRDTRKRNTLMFLLILIPGTPKDLLGYFAPLTGTSPWTWLFITSVARIPSIITSTIGGSALGVQNYVFAAIALGATLLISGAGLLIYRRICRAHEEHAKKEDDGHAG
;
A
#
# COMPACT_ATOMS: atom_id res chain seq x y z
N MET A 1 -43.61 6.62 -12.52
CA MET A 1 -42.16 6.47 -12.53
C MET A 1 -41.87 4.98 -12.47
N SER A 2 -41.58 4.36 -13.62
CA SER A 2 -41.33 2.92 -13.74
C SER A 2 -39.98 2.59 -13.14
N VAL A 3 -39.97 1.77 -12.08
CA VAL A 3 -38.75 1.16 -11.53
C VAL A 3 -38.22 0.22 -12.61
N HIS A 4 -37.10 0.57 -13.20
CA HIS A 4 -36.37 -0.32 -14.12
C HIS A 4 -35.80 -1.48 -13.28
N GLU A 5 -36.50 -2.61 -13.26
CA GLU A 5 -35.95 -3.87 -12.76
C GLU A 5 -34.73 -4.21 -13.62
N ARG A 6 -33.55 -4.22 -12.99
CA ARG A 6 -32.34 -4.69 -13.66
C ARG A 6 -32.51 -6.20 -13.88
N PRO A 7 -32.28 -6.71 -15.11
CA PRO A 7 -32.43 -8.12 -15.40
C PRO A 7 -31.56 -8.95 -14.44
N GLU A 8 -32.20 -9.84 -13.70
CA GLU A 8 -31.47 -10.78 -12.84
C GLU A 8 -30.59 -11.68 -13.71
N LEU A 9 -29.28 -11.68 -13.44
CA LEU A 9 -28.34 -12.55 -14.10
C LEU A 9 -28.71 -14.01 -13.83
N SER A 10 -28.77 -14.83 -14.88
CA SER A 10 -29.02 -16.27 -14.76
C SER A 10 -28.00 -16.90 -13.79
N GLU A 11 -28.41 -17.94 -13.05
CA GLU A 11 -27.55 -18.67 -12.11
C GLU A 11 -26.26 -19.22 -12.77
N LYS A 12 -26.34 -19.60 -14.05
CA LYS A 12 -25.17 -19.95 -14.85
C LYS A 12 -24.23 -18.77 -15.07
N ALA A 13 -24.76 -17.59 -15.37
CA ALA A 13 -23.95 -16.38 -15.54
C ALA A 13 -23.28 -15.96 -14.23
N LYS A 14 -23.97 -16.06 -13.08
CA LYS A 14 -23.39 -15.80 -11.76
C LYS A 14 -22.23 -16.73 -11.46
N LYS A 15 -22.37 -18.04 -11.75
CA LYS A 15 -21.29 -19.04 -11.58
C LYS A 15 -20.10 -18.77 -12.49
N ILE A 16 -20.33 -18.43 -13.76
CA ILE A 16 -19.25 -18.09 -14.70
C ILE A 16 -18.50 -16.83 -14.25
N ILE A 17 -19.21 -15.80 -13.84
CA ILE A 17 -18.61 -14.56 -13.33
C ILE A 17 -17.78 -14.84 -12.06
N ALA A 18 -18.29 -15.65 -11.15
CA ALA A 18 -17.54 -16.02 -9.95
C ALA A 18 -16.29 -16.84 -10.29
N ALA A 19 -16.40 -17.84 -11.17
CA ALA A 19 -15.26 -18.65 -11.60
C ALA A 19 -14.21 -17.83 -12.35
N SER A 20 -14.62 -16.95 -13.26
CA SER A 20 -13.69 -16.06 -13.98
C SER A 20 -13.01 -15.05 -13.03
N SER A 21 -13.72 -14.53 -12.04
CA SER A 21 -13.12 -13.64 -11.03
C SER A 21 -12.06 -14.34 -10.19
N ILE A 22 -12.32 -15.59 -9.78
CA ILE A 22 -11.34 -16.41 -9.06
C ILE A 22 -10.13 -16.72 -9.95
N ALA A 23 -10.34 -17.10 -11.21
CA ALA A 23 -9.26 -17.37 -12.14
C ALA A 23 -8.39 -16.12 -12.40
N VAL A 24 -9.00 -14.96 -12.61
CA VAL A 24 -8.30 -13.69 -12.75
C VAL A 24 -7.51 -13.35 -11.48
N PHE A 25 -8.11 -13.53 -10.30
CA PHE A 25 -7.42 -13.33 -9.03
C PHE A 25 -6.19 -14.23 -8.86
N ILE A 26 -6.33 -15.53 -9.18
CA ILE A 26 -5.20 -16.47 -9.13
C ILE A 26 -4.10 -16.07 -10.12
N LEU A 27 -4.46 -15.73 -11.36
CA LEU A 27 -3.50 -15.29 -12.37
C LEU A 27 -2.77 -14.02 -11.95
N LEU A 28 -3.49 -13.05 -11.40
CA LEU A 28 -2.90 -11.82 -10.86
C LEU A 28 -1.95 -12.11 -9.70
N THR A 29 -2.37 -12.97 -8.76
CA THR A 29 -1.52 -13.37 -7.62
C THR A 29 -0.24 -14.06 -8.09
N LEU A 30 -0.33 -14.96 -9.07
CA LEU A 30 0.82 -15.63 -9.69
C LEU A 30 1.72 -14.63 -10.42
N ALA A 31 1.15 -13.67 -11.16
CA ALA A 31 1.91 -12.62 -11.83
C ALA A 31 2.65 -11.75 -10.81
N VAL A 32 1.99 -11.31 -9.75
CA VAL A 32 2.63 -10.53 -8.67
C VAL A 32 3.74 -11.34 -7.99
N ALA A 33 3.49 -12.61 -7.66
CA ALA A 33 4.50 -13.48 -7.08
C ALA A 33 5.72 -13.66 -8.02
N TRP A 34 5.48 -13.74 -9.32
CA TRP A 34 6.55 -13.88 -10.31
C TRP A 34 7.33 -12.58 -10.51
N PHE A 35 6.63 -11.45 -10.76
CA PHE A 35 7.27 -10.18 -11.13
C PHE A 35 7.88 -9.45 -9.93
N ILE A 36 7.30 -9.59 -8.74
CA ILE A 36 7.76 -8.91 -7.52
C ILE A 36 8.42 -9.91 -6.58
N GLY A 37 7.81 -11.05 -6.31
CA GLY A 37 8.31 -12.03 -5.34
C GLY A 37 9.68 -12.60 -5.73
N ARG A 38 9.89 -12.93 -7.01
CA ARG A 38 11.19 -13.44 -7.48
C ARG A 38 12.36 -12.46 -7.31
N PRO A 39 12.27 -11.19 -7.76
CA PRO A 39 13.32 -10.20 -7.50
C PRO A 39 13.58 -9.98 -6.02
N MET A 40 12.52 -9.94 -5.19
CA MET A 40 12.67 -9.83 -3.74
C MET A 40 13.41 -11.04 -3.13
N LEU A 41 13.05 -12.27 -3.54
CA LEU A 41 13.74 -13.46 -3.08
C LEU A 41 15.21 -13.44 -3.50
N ARG A 42 15.53 -12.99 -4.71
CA ARG A 42 16.94 -12.80 -5.16
C ARG A 42 17.67 -11.76 -4.34
N PHE A 43 17.01 -10.64 -4.02
CA PHE A 43 17.60 -9.63 -3.15
C PHE A 43 17.97 -10.20 -1.77
N VAL A 44 17.11 -11.01 -1.17
CA VAL A 44 17.34 -11.61 0.14
C VAL A 44 18.40 -12.73 0.08
N SER A 45 18.34 -13.57 -0.98
CA SER A 45 19.21 -14.75 -1.10
C SER A 45 20.57 -14.44 -1.70
N GLU A 46 20.65 -13.50 -2.65
CA GLU A 46 21.84 -13.18 -3.43
C GLU A 46 21.95 -11.67 -3.71
N PRO A 47 22.16 -10.85 -2.68
CA PRO A 47 22.09 -9.39 -2.80
C PRO A 47 23.14 -8.82 -3.79
N GLU A 48 24.33 -9.42 -3.87
CA GLU A 48 25.36 -9.01 -4.82
C GLU A 48 24.96 -9.25 -6.27
N ARG A 49 24.33 -10.39 -6.57
CA ARG A 49 23.79 -10.67 -7.91
C ARG A 49 22.64 -9.76 -8.28
N PHE A 50 21.79 -9.42 -7.32
CA PHE A 50 20.74 -8.46 -7.56
C PHE A 50 21.32 -7.08 -7.92
N ARG A 51 22.33 -6.62 -7.20
CA ARG A 51 23.04 -5.38 -7.49
C ARG A 51 23.71 -5.42 -8.85
N ALA A 52 24.43 -6.50 -9.17
CA ALA A 52 25.06 -6.67 -10.48
C ALA A 52 24.04 -6.65 -11.64
N TRP A 53 22.85 -7.23 -11.44
CA TRP A 53 21.76 -7.15 -12.40
C TRP A 53 21.26 -5.72 -12.58
N VAL A 54 21.11 -4.96 -11.49
CA VAL A 54 20.71 -3.55 -11.53
C VAL A 54 21.76 -2.73 -12.27
N ASP A 55 23.03 -2.90 -11.97
CA ASP A 55 24.14 -2.18 -12.59
C ASP A 55 24.26 -2.49 -14.11
N SER A 56 24.09 -3.76 -14.49
CA SER A 56 24.14 -4.17 -15.90
C SER A 56 22.95 -3.71 -16.73
N GLY A 57 21.78 -3.53 -16.10
CA GLY A 57 20.55 -3.13 -16.78
C GLY A 57 20.43 -1.63 -17.06
N GLY A 58 21.32 -0.79 -16.53
CA GLY A 58 21.33 0.66 -16.75
C GLY A 58 19.95 1.30 -16.48
N ILE A 59 19.45 2.08 -17.45
CA ILE A 59 18.14 2.75 -17.34
C ILE A 59 16.99 1.75 -17.27
N MET A 60 17.13 0.58 -17.90
CA MET A 60 16.07 -0.42 -17.96
C MET A 60 15.78 -1.04 -16.59
N SER A 61 16.81 -1.25 -15.75
CA SER A 61 16.60 -1.73 -14.37
C SER A 61 15.77 -0.76 -13.53
N ARG A 62 15.92 0.54 -13.77
CA ARG A 62 15.11 1.60 -13.12
C ARG A 62 13.66 1.55 -13.56
N VAL A 63 13.41 1.36 -14.85
CA VAL A 63 12.06 1.20 -15.42
C VAL A 63 11.39 -0.06 -14.87
N TYR A 64 12.10 -1.18 -14.81
CA TYR A 64 11.58 -2.41 -14.21
C TYR A 64 11.28 -2.22 -12.73
N PHE A 65 12.16 -1.56 -11.98
CA PHE A 65 11.92 -1.28 -10.57
C PHE A 65 10.68 -0.39 -10.35
N LEU A 66 10.52 0.67 -11.13
CA LEU A 66 9.32 1.52 -11.07
C LEU A 66 8.04 0.73 -11.37
N GLY A 67 8.08 -0.15 -12.37
CA GLY A 67 6.97 -1.04 -12.68
C GLY A 67 6.63 -1.99 -11.52
N MET A 68 7.64 -2.60 -10.90
CA MET A 68 7.46 -3.46 -9.72
C MET A 68 6.88 -2.69 -8.53
N GLN A 69 7.39 -1.48 -8.28
CA GLN A 69 6.90 -0.63 -7.19
C GLN A 69 5.44 -0.21 -7.40
N LEU A 70 5.07 0.16 -8.63
CA LEU A 70 3.69 0.47 -8.99
C LEU A 70 2.77 -0.74 -8.77
N LEU A 71 3.17 -1.92 -9.25
CA LEU A 71 2.41 -3.16 -9.09
C LEU A 71 2.28 -3.54 -7.60
N GLN A 72 3.35 -3.41 -6.81
CA GLN A 72 3.31 -3.68 -5.38
C GLN A 72 2.26 -2.81 -4.67
N VAL A 73 2.26 -1.50 -4.94
CA VAL A 73 1.27 -0.57 -4.35
C VAL A 73 -0.15 -0.90 -4.83
N PHE A 74 -0.29 -1.26 -6.12
CA PHE A 74 -1.59 -1.59 -6.68
C PHE A 74 -2.17 -2.87 -6.10
N PHE A 75 -1.38 -3.90 -5.86
CA PHE A 75 -1.88 -5.16 -5.31
C PHE A 75 -1.90 -5.21 -3.78
N ALA A 76 -1.22 -4.30 -3.09
CA ALA A 76 -1.24 -4.10 -1.63
C ALA A 76 -1.05 -5.39 -0.77
N ILE A 77 -0.62 -6.50 -1.38
CA ILE A 77 -0.42 -7.80 -0.72
C ILE A 77 0.99 -7.88 -0.16
N ILE A 78 1.95 -7.28 -0.85
CA ILE A 78 3.37 -7.30 -0.50
C ILE A 78 3.69 -6.02 0.27
N PRO A 79 4.30 -6.11 1.46
CA PRO A 79 4.76 -4.92 2.18
C PRO A 79 5.75 -4.11 1.33
N GLY A 80 5.66 -2.79 1.34
CA GLY A 80 6.54 -1.91 0.57
C GLY A 80 7.96 -1.82 1.13
N GLU A 81 8.13 -1.98 2.44
CA GLU A 81 9.41 -1.82 3.14
C GLU A 81 10.54 -2.69 2.56
N PRO A 82 10.35 -3.99 2.24
CA PRO A 82 11.38 -4.78 1.57
C PRO A 82 11.81 -4.25 0.21
N MET A 83 10.88 -3.67 -0.56
CA MET A 83 11.19 -3.04 -1.85
C MET A 83 12.01 -1.76 -1.67
N GLU A 84 11.67 -0.95 -0.66
CA GLU A 84 12.40 0.27 -0.31
C GLU A 84 13.83 -0.04 0.15
N LEU A 85 14.00 -1.08 1.01
CA LEU A 85 15.32 -1.59 1.41
C LEU A 85 16.12 -2.07 0.20
N GLY A 86 15.49 -2.86 -0.69
CA GLY A 86 16.10 -3.34 -1.93
C GLY A 86 16.56 -2.21 -2.83
N ALA A 87 15.74 -1.16 -2.96
CA ALA A 87 16.10 0.03 -3.73
C ALA A 87 17.33 0.74 -3.13
N GLY A 88 17.34 0.93 -1.81
CA GLY A 88 18.47 1.53 -1.12
C GLY A 88 19.77 0.72 -1.30
N TYR A 89 19.68 -0.61 -1.23
CA TYR A 89 20.80 -1.51 -1.46
C TYR A 89 21.36 -1.43 -2.89
N ALA A 90 20.47 -1.46 -3.89
CA ALA A 90 20.87 -1.59 -5.29
C ALA A 90 21.19 -0.25 -5.96
N PHE A 91 20.41 0.79 -5.68
CA PHE A 91 20.53 2.12 -6.30
C PHE A 91 21.17 3.17 -5.37
N GLY A 92 21.41 2.83 -4.11
CA GLY A 92 21.86 3.77 -3.07
C GLY A 92 20.71 4.58 -2.47
N ALA A 93 21.03 5.35 -1.42
CA ALA A 93 20.01 6.03 -0.62
C ALA A 93 19.21 7.08 -1.41
N VAL A 94 19.91 7.91 -2.19
CA VAL A 94 19.25 9.04 -2.90
C VAL A 94 18.43 8.56 -4.08
N GLU A 95 19.05 7.83 -5.01
CA GLU A 95 18.36 7.32 -6.20
C GLU A 95 17.26 6.34 -5.84
N GLY A 96 17.52 5.42 -4.89
CA GLY A 96 16.52 4.49 -4.36
C GLY A 96 15.32 5.20 -3.76
N THR A 97 15.54 6.29 -2.99
CA THR A 97 14.44 7.12 -2.46
C THR A 97 13.58 7.73 -3.57
N LEU A 98 14.23 8.32 -4.59
CA LEU A 98 13.52 8.96 -5.69
C LEU A 98 12.70 7.95 -6.50
N LEU A 99 13.28 6.78 -6.80
CA LEU A 99 12.59 5.70 -7.50
C LEU A 99 11.41 5.15 -6.69
N CYS A 100 11.60 4.89 -5.40
CA CYS A 100 10.52 4.44 -4.52
C CYS A 100 9.41 5.48 -4.43
N LEU A 101 9.74 6.75 -4.25
CA LEU A 101 8.75 7.82 -4.17
C LEU A 101 7.96 7.95 -5.47
N ALA A 102 8.65 7.98 -6.62
CA ALA A 102 8.01 8.07 -7.92
C ALA A 102 7.07 6.88 -8.19
N GLY A 103 7.55 5.65 -7.96
CA GLY A 103 6.76 4.42 -8.17
C GLY A 103 5.56 4.34 -7.21
N THR A 104 5.77 4.70 -5.94
CA THR A 104 4.71 4.69 -4.92
C THR A 104 3.64 5.74 -5.20
N VAL A 105 4.02 6.95 -5.59
CA VAL A 105 3.08 8.01 -5.95
C VAL A 105 2.29 7.61 -7.19
N ALA A 106 2.94 7.13 -8.23
CA ALA A 106 2.28 6.65 -9.44
C ALA A 106 1.31 5.50 -9.14
N GLY A 107 1.75 4.50 -8.35
CA GLY A 107 0.90 3.39 -7.92
C GLY A 107 -0.30 3.85 -7.09
N SER A 108 -0.09 4.75 -6.13
CA SER A 108 -1.17 5.30 -5.29
C SER A 108 -2.19 6.08 -6.12
N MET A 109 -1.76 6.82 -7.13
CA MET A 109 -2.68 7.52 -8.04
C MET A 109 -3.42 6.56 -8.96
N ALA A 110 -2.77 5.49 -9.44
CA ALA A 110 -3.43 4.43 -10.20
C ALA A 110 -4.54 3.76 -9.38
N VAL A 111 -4.25 3.38 -8.13
CA VAL A 111 -5.25 2.84 -7.19
C VAL A 111 -6.38 3.83 -6.96
N PHE A 112 -6.05 5.11 -6.73
CA PHE A 112 -7.05 6.15 -6.47
C PHE A 112 -8.06 6.25 -7.62
N PHE A 113 -7.60 6.34 -8.87
CA PHE A 113 -8.48 6.41 -10.03
C PHE A 113 -9.22 5.10 -10.30
N PHE A 114 -8.57 3.96 -10.07
CA PHE A 114 -9.20 2.66 -10.16
C PHE A 114 -10.39 2.53 -9.20
N VAL A 115 -10.19 2.83 -7.92
CA VAL A 115 -11.27 2.77 -6.93
C VAL A 115 -12.33 3.83 -7.19
N ARG A 116 -11.94 5.03 -7.63
CA ARG A 116 -12.90 6.07 -7.99
C ARG A 116 -13.82 5.65 -9.15
N ARG A 117 -13.32 4.82 -10.06
CA ARG A 117 -14.08 4.29 -11.21
C ARG A 117 -14.99 3.14 -10.86
N PHE A 118 -14.50 2.21 -10.02
CA PHE A 118 -15.19 0.94 -9.73
C PHE A 118 -15.87 0.91 -8.35
N GLY A 119 -15.60 1.89 -7.50
CA GLY A 119 -16.22 2.02 -6.17
C GLY A 119 -15.74 1.00 -5.16
N ILE A 120 -16.58 0.79 -4.12
CA ILE A 120 -16.26 -0.09 -2.99
C ILE A 120 -16.00 -1.55 -3.42
N ARG A 121 -16.60 -2.02 -4.50
CA ARG A 121 -16.36 -3.37 -5.04
C ARG A 121 -14.90 -3.61 -5.39
N ALA A 122 -14.19 -2.58 -5.85
CA ALA A 122 -12.76 -2.67 -6.13
C ALA A 122 -11.94 -2.86 -4.84
N VAL A 123 -12.38 -2.28 -3.73
CA VAL A 123 -11.71 -2.41 -2.43
C VAL A 123 -11.98 -3.79 -1.81
N GLU A 124 -13.20 -4.30 -1.92
CA GLU A 124 -13.61 -5.61 -1.40
C GLU A 124 -12.87 -6.78 -2.07
N ILE A 125 -12.26 -6.59 -3.25
CA ILE A 125 -11.41 -7.60 -3.89
C ILE A 125 -10.12 -7.85 -3.08
N PHE A 126 -9.55 -6.79 -2.51
CA PHE A 126 -8.24 -6.83 -1.85
C PHE A 126 -8.33 -6.86 -0.32
N PHE A 127 -9.41 -6.35 0.25
CA PHE A 127 -9.56 -6.17 1.69
C PHE A 127 -10.89 -6.71 2.21
N SER A 128 -10.85 -7.32 3.40
CA SER A 128 -12.06 -7.79 4.07
C SER A 128 -12.95 -6.61 4.51
N ARG A 129 -14.26 -6.85 4.60
CA ARG A 129 -15.23 -5.85 5.07
C ARG A 129 -14.87 -5.26 6.43
N GLU A 130 -14.40 -6.09 7.36
CA GLU A 130 -13.96 -5.66 8.69
C GLU A 130 -12.85 -4.59 8.61
N LYS A 131 -11.87 -4.77 7.71
CA LYS A 131 -10.82 -3.77 7.47
C LYS A 131 -11.35 -2.49 6.85
N ILE A 132 -12.35 -2.59 5.98
CA ILE A 132 -12.99 -1.44 5.36
C ILE A 132 -13.81 -0.68 6.40
N GLU A 133 -14.53 -1.39 7.25
CA GLU A 133 -15.36 -0.82 8.33
C GLU A 133 -14.51 -0.13 9.39
N SER A 134 -13.36 -0.69 9.75
CA SER A 134 -12.43 -0.06 10.70
C SER A 134 -11.93 1.33 10.27
N LEU A 135 -12.02 1.67 8.97
CA LEU A 135 -11.68 2.98 8.42
C LEU A 135 -12.89 3.88 8.14
N ARG A 136 -14.11 3.40 8.42
CA ARG A 136 -15.34 4.14 8.11
C ARG A 136 -15.40 5.51 8.80
N PHE A 137 -14.81 5.64 9.98
CA PHE A 137 -14.70 6.90 10.71
C PHE A 137 -14.00 8.01 9.91
N LEU A 138 -13.09 7.67 8.99
CA LEU A 138 -12.43 8.64 8.13
C LEU A 138 -13.40 9.29 7.13
N ARG A 139 -14.51 8.62 6.77
CA ARG A 139 -15.50 9.16 5.84
C ARG A 139 -16.26 10.32 6.45
N ASP A 140 -16.60 10.23 7.73
CA ASP A 140 -17.53 11.13 8.39
C ASP A 140 -16.83 12.25 9.19
N THR A 141 -15.50 12.22 9.25
CA THR A 141 -14.71 13.19 10.02
C THR A 141 -14.35 14.42 9.17
N ARG A 142 -14.61 15.63 9.70
CA ARG A 142 -14.21 16.91 9.07
C ARG A 142 -12.68 17.02 8.85
N LYS A 143 -11.88 16.38 9.69
CA LYS A 143 -10.39 16.38 9.64
C LYS A 143 -9.81 15.18 8.88
N ARG A 144 -10.60 14.49 8.05
CA ARG A 144 -10.17 13.25 7.37
C ARG A 144 -8.82 13.34 6.64
N ASN A 145 -8.59 14.41 5.88
CA ASN A 145 -7.35 14.56 5.12
C ASN A 145 -6.14 14.67 6.05
N THR A 146 -6.27 15.41 7.15
CA THR A 146 -5.23 15.51 8.19
C THR A 146 -5.00 14.16 8.87
N LEU A 147 -6.06 13.42 9.19
CA LEU A 147 -5.94 12.09 9.78
C LEU A 147 -5.28 11.10 8.81
N MET A 148 -5.66 11.11 7.53
CA MET A 148 -5.01 10.28 6.51
C MET A 148 -3.53 10.64 6.36
N PHE A 149 -3.19 11.93 6.33
CA PHE A 149 -1.81 12.39 6.29
C PHE A 149 -1.01 11.87 7.49
N LEU A 150 -1.52 12.04 8.70
CA LEU A 150 -0.87 11.58 9.93
C LEU A 150 -0.74 10.05 9.97
N LEU A 151 -1.78 9.31 9.56
CA LEU A 151 -1.73 7.86 9.51
C LEU A 151 -0.68 7.36 8.52
N ILE A 152 -0.53 7.99 7.34
CA ILE A 152 0.48 7.60 6.35
C ILE A 152 1.88 8.01 6.79
N LEU A 153 2.00 9.14 7.50
CA LEU A 153 3.28 9.61 8.04
C LEU A 153 3.87 8.63 9.06
N ILE A 154 3.01 7.98 9.85
CA ILE A 154 3.42 7.02 10.89
C ILE A 154 3.87 5.72 10.22
N PRO A 155 5.14 5.26 10.41
CA PRO A 155 5.59 3.96 9.96
C PRO A 155 4.77 2.82 10.60
N GLY A 156 4.58 1.71 9.86
CA GLY A 156 3.84 0.54 10.36
C GLY A 156 2.32 0.62 10.19
N THR A 157 1.76 1.73 9.73
CA THR A 157 0.34 1.79 9.35
C THR A 157 0.08 1.11 8.01
N PRO A 158 -1.12 0.56 7.76
CA PRO A 158 -1.46 -0.07 6.48
C PRO A 158 -1.73 1.00 5.40
N LYS A 159 -0.64 1.65 4.92
CA LYS A 159 -0.68 2.79 3.99
C LYS A 159 -1.43 2.47 2.70
N ASP A 160 -1.27 1.26 2.19
CA ASP A 160 -1.89 0.83 0.94
C ASP A 160 -3.41 0.63 1.11
N LEU A 161 -3.87 0.14 2.28
CA LEU A 161 -5.29 0.11 2.61
C LEU A 161 -5.90 1.52 2.63
N LEU A 162 -5.20 2.51 3.20
CA LEU A 162 -5.63 3.91 3.17
C LEU A 162 -5.71 4.44 1.74
N GLY A 163 -4.81 4.00 0.85
CA GLY A 163 -4.84 4.32 -0.58
C GLY A 163 -6.10 3.85 -1.28
N TYR A 164 -6.57 2.67 -0.97
CA TYR A 164 -7.83 2.13 -1.48
C TYR A 164 -9.06 2.81 -0.86
N PHE A 165 -8.96 3.27 0.37
CA PHE A 165 -10.09 3.87 1.05
C PHE A 165 -10.27 5.37 0.73
N ALA A 166 -9.20 6.11 0.51
CA ALA A 166 -9.23 7.56 0.27
C ALA A 166 -10.21 8.02 -0.83
N PRO A 167 -10.30 7.35 -2.00
CA PRO A 167 -11.25 7.74 -3.04
C PRO A 167 -12.72 7.64 -2.62
N LEU A 168 -13.03 6.75 -1.67
CA LEU A 168 -14.39 6.53 -1.16
C LEU A 168 -14.85 7.62 -0.17
N THR A 169 -13.91 8.40 0.36
CA THR A 169 -14.18 9.47 1.34
C THR A 169 -14.47 10.82 0.71
N GLY A 170 -14.42 10.94 -0.62
CA GLY A 170 -14.54 12.20 -1.34
C GLY A 170 -13.27 13.08 -1.29
N THR A 171 -12.12 12.51 -0.95
CA THR A 171 -10.83 13.20 -1.06
C THR A 171 -10.54 13.57 -2.51
N SER A 172 -10.00 14.77 -2.76
CA SER A 172 -9.66 15.18 -4.12
C SER A 172 -8.38 14.49 -4.61
N PRO A 173 -8.20 14.25 -5.93
CA PRO A 173 -6.98 13.65 -6.47
C PRO A 173 -5.73 14.46 -6.11
N TRP A 174 -5.79 15.78 -6.14
CA TRP A 174 -4.67 16.66 -5.80
C TRP A 174 -4.29 16.58 -4.33
N THR A 175 -5.28 16.55 -3.44
CA THR A 175 -5.05 16.35 -2.02
C THR A 175 -4.42 14.99 -1.76
N TRP A 176 -4.90 13.95 -2.44
CA TRP A 176 -4.33 12.60 -2.32
C TRP A 176 -2.90 12.53 -2.84
N LEU A 177 -2.63 13.14 -3.99
CA LEU A 177 -1.28 13.26 -4.53
C LEU A 177 -0.33 13.91 -3.53
N PHE A 178 -0.72 15.04 -2.92
CA PHE A 178 0.07 15.71 -1.90
C PHE A 178 0.32 14.80 -0.68
N ILE A 179 -0.74 14.17 -0.15
CA ILE A 179 -0.64 13.29 1.01
C ILE A 179 0.34 12.15 0.73
N THR A 180 0.19 11.44 -0.39
CA THR A 180 1.04 10.29 -0.71
C THR A 180 2.48 10.69 -1.02
N SER A 181 2.69 11.85 -1.64
CA SER A 181 4.04 12.35 -1.94
C SER A 181 4.80 12.76 -0.68
N VAL A 182 4.16 13.50 0.23
CA VAL A 182 4.85 14.09 1.38
C VAL A 182 4.89 13.16 2.59
N ALA A 183 3.77 12.53 2.94
CA ALA A 183 3.70 11.74 4.16
C ALA A 183 4.50 10.42 4.08
N ARG A 184 4.82 9.92 2.89
CA ARG A 184 5.66 8.72 2.72
C ARG A 184 7.17 9.00 2.74
N ILE A 185 7.60 10.25 2.56
CA ILE A 185 9.03 10.61 2.49
C ILE A 185 9.83 10.09 3.68
N PRO A 186 9.44 10.32 4.95
CA PRO A 186 10.25 9.88 6.09
C PRO A 186 10.44 8.37 6.14
N SER A 187 9.39 7.61 5.85
CA SER A 187 9.44 6.14 5.84
C SER A 187 10.35 5.63 4.71
N ILE A 188 10.20 6.16 3.50
CA ILE A 188 11.01 5.74 2.34
C ILE A 188 12.49 6.06 2.58
N ILE A 189 12.81 7.28 3.07
CA ILE A 189 14.19 7.68 3.35
C ILE A 189 14.84 6.75 4.38
N THR A 190 14.16 6.43 5.48
CA THR A 190 14.72 5.54 6.51
C THR A 190 14.97 4.14 5.96
N SER A 191 14.04 3.59 5.19
CA SER A 191 14.19 2.27 4.57
C SER A 191 15.33 2.26 3.53
N THR A 192 15.41 3.26 2.66
CA THR A 192 16.46 3.31 1.61
C THR A 192 17.84 3.59 2.18
N ILE A 193 17.97 4.42 3.22
CA ILE A 193 19.23 4.61 3.94
C ILE A 193 19.67 3.30 4.59
N GLY A 194 18.77 2.57 5.26
CA GLY A 194 19.06 1.26 5.84
C GLY A 194 19.53 0.26 4.79
N GLY A 195 18.86 0.19 3.64
CA GLY A 195 19.24 -0.63 2.51
C GLY A 195 20.59 -0.26 1.92
N SER A 196 20.87 1.04 1.75
CA SER A 196 22.16 1.54 1.27
C SER A 196 23.30 1.19 2.21
N ALA A 197 23.10 1.29 3.52
CA ALA A 197 24.08 0.90 4.53
C ALA A 197 24.43 -0.60 4.45
N LEU A 198 23.45 -1.46 4.17
CA LEU A 198 23.69 -2.87 3.87
C LEU A 198 24.57 -3.04 2.60
N GLY A 199 24.31 -2.25 1.57
CA GLY A 199 25.03 -2.29 0.30
C GLY A 199 26.51 -1.91 0.42
N VAL A 200 26.89 -1.07 1.39
CA VAL A 200 28.28 -0.69 1.69
C VAL A 200 28.87 -1.48 2.86
N GLN A 201 28.23 -2.58 3.25
CA GLN A 201 28.65 -3.49 4.33
C GLN A 201 28.79 -2.80 5.71
N ASN A 202 28.16 -1.66 5.91
CA ASN A 202 28.09 -1.01 7.22
C ASN A 202 26.95 -1.59 8.05
N TYR A 203 27.15 -2.82 8.52
CA TYR A 203 26.14 -3.61 9.23
C TYR A 203 25.69 -2.97 10.55
N VAL A 204 26.60 -2.26 11.23
CA VAL A 204 26.25 -1.56 12.50
C VAL A 204 25.26 -0.45 12.23
N PHE A 205 25.53 0.40 11.26
CA PHE A 205 24.62 1.49 10.89
C PHE A 205 23.30 0.94 10.32
N ALA A 206 23.36 -0.10 9.49
CA ALA A 206 22.17 -0.78 8.97
C ALA A 206 21.32 -1.36 10.11
N ALA A 207 21.91 -2.02 11.10
CA ALA A 207 21.20 -2.56 12.26
C ALA A 207 20.53 -1.47 13.09
N ILE A 208 21.22 -0.34 13.31
CA ILE A 208 20.65 0.82 14.02
C ILE A 208 19.46 1.40 13.23
N ALA A 209 19.62 1.64 11.93
CA ALA A 209 18.58 2.20 11.08
C ALA A 209 17.34 1.28 11.02
N LEU A 210 17.54 -0.01 10.82
CA LEU A 210 16.46 -1.00 10.80
C LEU A 210 15.79 -1.16 12.16
N GLY A 211 16.58 -1.20 13.24
CA GLY A 211 16.07 -1.25 14.61
C GLY A 211 15.21 -0.03 14.96
N ALA A 212 15.69 1.16 14.62
CA ALA A 212 14.91 2.39 14.78
C ALA A 212 13.61 2.37 13.97
N THR A 213 13.67 1.92 12.71
CA THR A 213 12.48 1.78 11.85
C THR A 213 11.48 0.80 12.45
N LEU A 214 11.91 -0.36 12.95
CA LEU A 214 11.04 -1.35 13.59
C LEU A 214 10.39 -0.81 14.88
N LEU A 215 11.14 -0.09 15.72
CA LEU A 215 10.59 0.52 16.92
C LEU A 215 9.54 1.59 16.60
N ILE A 216 9.83 2.48 15.65
CA ILE A 216 8.89 3.52 15.21
C ILE A 216 7.65 2.88 14.57
N SER A 217 7.83 1.87 13.73
CA SER A 217 6.73 1.12 13.09
C SER A 217 5.86 0.39 14.12
N GLY A 218 6.47 -0.25 15.12
CA GLY A 218 5.75 -0.89 16.21
C GLY A 218 4.92 0.10 17.04
N ALA A 219 5.51 1.23 17.41
CA ALA A 219 4.80 2.31 18.09
C ALA A 219 3.65 2.87 17.22
N GLY A 220 3.91 3.08 15.92
CA GLY A 220 2.92 3.54 14.97
C GLY A 220 1.74 2.59 14.83
N LEU A 221 2.00 1.28 14.76
CA LEU A 221 0.95 0.27 14.71
C LEU A 221 0.09 0.24 15.99
N LEU A 222 0.71 0.46 17.15
CA LEU A 222 -0.02 0.55 18.43
C LEU A 222 -0.92 1.78 18.45
N ILE A 223 -0.42 2.93 18.00
CA ILE A 223 -1.20 4.18 17.89
C ILE A 223 -2.37 3.98 16.92
N TYR A 224 -2.12 3.41 15.74
CA TYR A 224 -3.16 3.11 14.76
C TYR A 224 -4.26 2.22 15.35
N ARG A 225 -3.88 1.11 16.01
CA ARG A 225 -4.84 0.20 16.68
C ARG A 225 -5.65 0.91 17.77
N ARG A 226 -5.04 1.81 18.55
CA ARG A 226 -5.76 2.60 19.57
C ARG A 226 -6.77 3.54 18.94
N ILE A 227 -6.39 4.23 17.85
CA ILE A 227 -7.30 5.14 17.14
C ILE A 227 -8.50 4.38 16.58
N CYS A 228 -8.27 3.24 15.90
CA CYS A 228 -9.36 2.43 15.36
C CYS A 228 -10.31 1.94 16.46
N ARG A 229 -9.78 1.37 17.55
CA ARG A 229 -10.60 0.87 18.69
C ARG A 229 -11.42 1.96 19.34
N ALA A 230 -10.83 3.13 19.59
CA ALA A 230 -11.55 4.25 20.22
C ALA A 230 -12.76 4.68 19.37
N HIS A 231 -12.64 4.65 18.02
CA HIS A 231 -13.76 4.98 17.16
C HIS A 231 -14.82 3.88 17.05
N GLU A 232 -14.42 2.61 17.12
CA GLU A 232 -15.36 1.49 17.17
C GLU A 232 -16.19 1.49 18.47
N GLU A 233 -15.58 1.85 19.61
CA GLU A 233 -16.27 1.97 20.89
C GLU A 233 -17.27 3.15 20.91
N HIS A 234 -16.91 4.27 20.29
CA HIS A 234 -17.82 5.42 20.16
C HIS A 234 -19.01 5.09 19.24
N ALA A 235 -18.78 4.44 18.10
CA ALA A 235 -19.83 4.04 17.19
C ALA A 235 -20.82 3.05 17.84
N LYS A 236 -20.33 2.09 18.64
CA LYS A 236 -21.21 1.17 19.42
C LYS A 236 -22.07 1.89 20.45
N LYS A 237 -21.48 2.87 21.16
CA LYS A 237 -22.24 3.65 22.18
C LYS A 237 -23.33 4.53 21.56
N GLU A 238 -23.12 5.04 20.35
CA GLU A 238 -24.15 5.80 19.64
C GLU A 238 -25.30 4.90 19.14
N ASP A 239 -25.00 3.68 18.68
CA ASP A 239 -26.02 2.70 18.26
C ASP A 239 -26.85 2.19 19.44
N ASP A 240 -26.21 1.89 20.57
CA ASP A 240 -26.90 1.46 21.81
C ASP A 240 -27.73 2.59 22.46
N GLY A 241 -27.32 3.86 22.28
CA GLY A 241 -28.04 5.04 22.79
C GLY A 241 -29.28 5.43 21.96
N HIS A 242 -29.42 4.93 20.73
CA HIS A 242 -30.60 5.17 19.89
C HIS A 242 -31.62 4.01 19.93
N ALA A 243 -31.28 2.90 20.57
CA ALA A 243 -32.14 1.72 20.73
C ALA A 243 -32.92 1.68 22.07
N GLY A 244 -32.75 2.65 22.95
CA GLY A 244 -33.47 2.83 24.22
C GLY A 244 -34.33 4.10 24.22
#